data_5da3a3e14e12526e0639dead34b7db3a
#
_entry.id   5da3a3e14e12526e0639dead34b7db3a
#
_cell.length_a   1.000
_cell.length_b   1.000
_cell.length_c   1.000
_cell.angle_alpha   90.00
_cell.angle_beta   90.00
_cell.angle_gamma   90.00
#
_symmetry.space_group_name_H-M   'P 1'
#
loop_
_entity.id
_entity.type
_entity.pdbx_description
1 polymer ?
#
loop_
_entity_poly.entity_id
_entity_poly.type
_entity_poly.pdbx_seq_one_letter_code
_entity_poly.pdbx_strand_id
1 'polypeptide(L)'
;MSAIRLLVLGAVRQHGRAHGYQVRNDLEFWGAHEWSNAKPGSIYHALKQMAKQGLLLAHEVAPSTAGGPPRVEYEVTEQGTEEYLTLLRAYLTAYDQRPDVLTAALGFMVDLPREEALALLEERVRKIEEWRGAVTEYYTPEEGPGQLGHIGEIMNFWVHSADTGAEWTRGLIDRVRGGAYTFAGEGEPFVGVLAEGEENPFAAGRPPHGGGGDAH
;
A
#
# COMPACT_ATOMS: atom_id res chain seq x y z
N MET A 1 -2.40 -10.52 -5.84
CA MET A 1 -1.53 -10.32 -4.65
C MET A 1 -2.29 -9.44 -3.66
N SER A 2 -2.07 -9.51 -2.37
CA SER A 2 -2.81 -8.74 -1.36
C SER A 2 -1.86 -7.79 -0.64
N ALA A 3 -2.23 -6.51 -0.52
CA ALA A 3 -1.44 -5.48 0.13
C ALA A 3 -1.18 -5.75 1.64
N ILE A 4 -2.03 -6.56 2.30
CA ILE A 4 -2.00 -6.74 3.75
C ILE A 4 -0.65 -7.24 4.27
N ARG A 5 0.07 -8.05 3.49
CA ARG A 5 1.38 -8.58 3.87
C ARG A 5 2.43 -7.48 3.98
N LEU A 6 2.50 -6.61 2.97
CA LEU A 6 3.38 -5.44 2.97
C LEU A 6 3.01 -4.46 4.08
N LEU A 7 1.72 -4.17 4.25
CA LEU A 7 1.22 -3.24 5.27
C LEU A 7 1.58 -3.69 6.68
N VAL A 8 1.34 -4.96 7.01
CA VAL A 8 1.61 -5.50 8.34
C VAL A 8 3.12 -5.56 8.62
N LEU A 9 3.95 -6.01 7.66
CA LEU A 9 5.41 -5.99 7.82
C LEU A 9 5.94 -4.55 8.00
N GLY A 10 5.43 -3.61 7.20
CA GLY A 10 5.79 -2.20 7.30
C GLY A 10 5.43 -1.59 8.65
N ALA A 11 4.20 -1.82 9.14
CA ALA A 11 3.77 -1.34 10.46
C ALA A 11 4.64 -1.89 11.60
N VAL A 12 4.88 -3.21 11.63
CA VAL A 12 5.77 -3.80 12.65
C VAL A 12 7.18 -3.22 12.57
N ARG A 13 7.71 -3.04 11.34
CA ARG A 13 9.04 -2.48 11.11
C ARG A 13 9.18 -1.06 11.65
N GLN A 14 8.18 -0.20 11.47
CA GLN A 14 8.20 1.19 11.95
C GLN A 14 8.29 1.31 13.47
N HIS A 15 7.68 0.38 14.21
CA HIS A 15 7.77 0.34 15.67
C HIS A 15 9.02 -0.39 16.19
N GLY A 16 9.74 -1.14 15.34
CA GLY A 16 10.73 -2.13 15.78
C GLY A 16 10.09 -3.36 16.43
N ARG A 17 9.25 -3.14 17.45
CA ARG A 17 8.35 -4.15 18.06
C ARG A 17 6.95 -3.58 18.19
N ALA A 18 5.95 -4.36 17.82
CA ALA A 18 4.55 -3.92 17.85
C ALA A 18 3.60 -4.98 18.38
N HIS A 19 2.66 -4.57 19.19
CA HIS A 19 1.48 -5.38 19.50
C HIS A 19 0.51 -5.38 18.31
N GLY A 20 -0.28 -6.45 18.17
CA GLY A 20 -1.26 -6.53 17.09
C GLY A 20 -2.29 -5.39 17.08
N TYR A 21 -2.61 -4.80 18.24
CA TYR A 21 -3.51 -3.65 18.31
C TYR A 21 -2.86 -2.35 17.76
N GLN A 22 -1.54 -2.17 17.95
CA GLN A 22 -0.80 -1.03 17.39
C GLN A 22 -0.80 -1.14 15.85
N VAL A 23 -0.44 -2.30 15.31
CA VAL A 23 -0.52 -2.56 13.87
C VAL A 23 -1.93 -2.28 13.32
N ARG A 24 -2.98 -2.72 14.02
CA ARG A 24 -4.35 -2.41 13.62
C ARG A 24 -4.62 -0.91 13.63
N ASN A 25 -4.23 -0.20 14.68
CA ASN A 25 -4.44 1.23 14.80
C ASN A 25 -3.71 2.02 13.70
N ASP A 26 -2.49 1.62 13.35
CA ASP A 26 -1.74 2.23 12.24
C ASP A 26 -2.47 2.01 10.90
N LEU A 27 -2.92 0.80 10.61
CA LEU A 27 -3.63 0.50 9.39
C LEU A 27 -5.00 1.21 9.32
N GLU A 28 -5.68 1.39 10.45
CA GLU A 28 -6.89 2.19 10.56
C GLU A 28 -6.58 3.68 10.33
N PHE A 29 -5.49 4.20 10.92
CA PHE A 29 -5.03 5.57 10.72
C PHE A 29 -4.69 5.85 9.27
N TRP A 30 -4.03 4.92 8.57
CA TRP A 30 -3.72 5.04 7.14
C TRP A 30 -4.95 4.85 6.24
N GLY A 31 -6.12 4.59 6.79
CA GLY A 31 -7.34 4.33 6.02
C GLY A 31 -7.29 3.02 5.22
N ALA A 32 -6.39 2.10 5.56
CA ALA A 32 -6.13 0.89 4.78
C ALA A 32 -7.37 -0.02 4.61
N HIS A 33 -8.35 0.08 5.49
CA HIS A 33 -9.62 -0.65 5.41
C HIS A 33 -10.53 -0.17 4.27
N GLU A 34 -10.33 1.05 3.76
CA GLU A 34 -11.14 1.65 2.69
C GLU A 34 -10.66 1.20 1.29
N TRP A 35 -9.34 1.10 1.10
CA TRP A 35 -8.73 0.81 -0.19
C TRP A 35 -8.04 -0.56 -0.27
N SER A 36 -7.97 -1.30 0.84
CA SER A 36 -7.42 -2.66 0.90
C SER A 36 -8.33 -3.60 1.72
N ASN A 37 -7.99 -4.86 1.75
CA ASN A 37 -8.72 -5.86 2.54
C ASN A 37 -8.21 -5.96 4.00
N ALA A 38 -7.67 -4.85 4.55
CA ALA A 38 -7.08 -4.77 5.88
C ALA A 38 -8.14 -4.65 6.98
N LYS A 39 -9.00 -5.67 7.11
CA LYS A 39 -9.95 -5.77 8.22
C LYS A 39 -9.26 -6.32 9.47
N PRO A 40 -9.74 -6.00 10.69
CA PRO A 40 -9.11 -6.47 11.94
C PRO A 40 -8.80 -7.97 11.95
N GLY A 41 -9.74 -8.81 11.54
CA GLY A 41 -9.53 -10.26 11.46
C GLY A 41 -8.41 -10.68 10.50
N SER A 42 -8.29 -10.03 9.35
CA SER A 42 -7.22 -10.31 8.37
C SER A 42 -5.86 -9.83 8.85
N ILE A 43 -5.78 -8.73 9.61
CA ILE A 43 -4.54 -8.22 10.21
C ILE A 43 -3.98 -9.23 11.23
N TYR A 44 -4.79 -9.65 12.19
CA TYR A 44 -4.36 -10.64 13.19
C TYR A 44 -4.04 -12.01 12.57
N HIS A 45 -4.78 -12.41 11.52
CA HIS A 45 -4.47 -13.63 10.77
C HIS A 45 -3.11 -13.49 10.08
N ALA A 46 -2.83 -12.36 9.42
CA ALA A 46 -1.56 -12.09 8.75
C ALA A 46 -0.38 -12.13 9.72
N LEU A 47 -0.48 -11.46 10.89
CA LEU A 47 0.55 -11.48 11.94
C LEU A 47 0.88 -12.92 12.37
N LYS A 48 -0.14 -13.73 12.67
CA LYS A 48 0.06 -15.13 13.06
C LYS A 48 0.67 -15.98 11.96
N GLN A 49 0.23 -15.81 10.70
CA GLN A 49 0.76 -16.56 9.57
C GLN A 49 2.21 -16.19 9.27
N MET A 50 2.56 -14.90 9.32
CA MET A 50 3.92 -14.45 9.10
C MET A 50 4.86 -14.89 10.24
N ALA A 51 4.39 -14.95 11.47
CA ALA A 51 5.15 -15.54 12.57
C ALA A 51 5.42 -17.03 12.34
N LYS A 52 4.42 -17.80 11.89
CA LYS A 52 4.61 -19.22 11.52
C LYS A 52 5.57 -19.42 10.35
N GLN A 53 5.66 -18.45 9.45
CA GLN A 53 6.56 -18.47 8.29
C GLN A 53 7.97 -17.98 8.61
N GLY A 54 8.24 -17.58 9.87
CA GLY A 54 9.56 -17.07 10.28
C GLY A 54 9.84 -15.63 9.83
N LEU A 55 8.85 -14.91 9.28
CA LEU A 55 8.99 -13.52 8.86
C LEU A 55 8.86 -12.53 10.03
N LEU A 56 8.15 -12.94 11.07
CA LEU A 56 8.02 -12.24 12.35
C LEU A 56 8.45 -13.14 13.48
N LEU A 57 9.11 -12.56 14.47
CA LEU A 57 9.35 -13.19 15.76
C LEU A 57 8.24 -12.74 16.72
N ALA A 58 7.57 -13.71 17.35
CA ALA A 58 6.54 -13.45 18.33
C ALA A 58 7.14 -13.52 19.75
N HIS A 59 7.07 -12.43 20.49
CA HIS A 59 7.50 -12.35 21.89
C HIS A 59 6.26 -12.39 22.80
N GLU A 60 6.19 -13.38 23.67
CA GLU A 60 5.16 -13.41 24.70
C GLU A 60 5.54 -12.41 25.80
N VAL A 61 4.69 -11.42 25.99
CA VAL A 61 4.81 -10.43 27.07
C VAL A 61 3.95 -10.89 28.23
N ALA A 62 4.50 -10.89 29.45
CA ALA A 62 3.77 -11.27 30.65
C ALA A 62 2.44 -10.50 30.75
N PRO A 63 1.37 -11.15 31.24
CA PRO A 63 0.08 -10.46 31.39
C PRO A 63 0.26 -9.25 32.31
N SER A 64 -0.37 -8.13 31.91
CA SER A 64 -0.45 -6.97 32.78
C SER A 64 -1.09 -7.39 34.11
N THR A 65 -0.63 -6.82 35.22
CA THR A 65 -1.16 -7.05 36.57
C THR A 65 -2.68 -6.86 36.71
N ALA A 66 -3.35 -6.37 35.66
CA ALA A 66 -4.79 -6.15 35.57
C ALA A 66 -5.59 -7.33 34.98
N GLY A 67 -4.97 -8.53 34.77
CA GLY A 67 -5.72 -9.75 34.44
C GLY A 67 -6.21 -9.87 32.99
N GLY A 68 -5.54 -9.29 32.03
CA GLY A 68 -5.83 -9.46 30.60
C GLY A 68 -5.15 -10.71 29.99
N PRO A 69 -5.56 -11.15 28.77
CA PRO A 69 -4.89 -12.23 28.06
C PRO A 69 -3.42 -11.86 27.78
N PRO A 70 -2.51 -12.87 27.63
CA PRO A 70 -1.12 -12.62 27.32
C PRO A 70 -1.01 -11.77 26.06
N ARG A 71 -0.21 -10.72 26.12
CA ARG A 71 0.05 -9.85 24.96
C ARG A 71 1.20 -10.42 24.18
N VAL A 72 1.08 -10.42 22.87
CA VAL A 72 2.15 -10.83 21.96
C VAL A 72 2.65 -9.60 21.23
N GLU A 73 3.96 -9.37 21.28
CA GLU A 73 4.68 -8.41 20.46
C GLU A 73 5.30 -9.13 19.27
N TYR A 74 5.30 -8.48 18.13
CA TYR A 74 5.91 -8.97 16.91
C TYR A 74 7.10 -8.09 16.53
N GLU A 75 8.16 -8.72 16.05
CA GLU A 75 9.38 -8.09 15.56
C GLU A 75 9.71 -8.68 14.19
N VAL A 76 10.11 -7.84 13.23
CA VAL A 76 10.46 -8.32 11.88
C VAL A 76 11.82 -9.02 11.94
N THR A 77 11.90 -10.24 11.40
CA THR A 77 13.15 -10.98 11.25
C THR A 77 13.95 -10.49 10.05
N GLU A 78 15.20 -10.96 9.90
CA GLU A 78 15.99 -10.73 8.69
C GLU A 78 15.25 -11.21 7.43
N GLN A 79 14.71 -12.45 7.47
CA GLN A 79 13.88 -13.00 6.39
C GLN A 79 12.62 -12.17 6.14
N GLY A 80 12.00 -11.64 7.19
CA GLY A 80 10.85 -10.73 7.08
C GLY A 80 11.21 -9.39 6.42
N THR A 81 12.42 -8.88 6.67
CA THR A 81 12.94 -7.68 6.03
C THR A 81 13.19 -7.92 4.54
N GLU A 82 13.75 -9.06 4.16
CA GLU A 82 13.93 -9.44 2.76
C GLU A 82 12.60 -9.57 2.02
N GLU A 83 11.62 -10.24 2.63
CA GLU A 83 10.27 -10.37 2.08
C GLU A 83 9.59 -9.00 1.92
N TYR A 84 9.69 -8.13 2.95
CA TYR A 84 9.16 -6.76 2.91
C TYR A 84 9.72 -5.98 1.73
N LEU A 85 11.05 -5.94 1.56
CA LEU A 85 11.70 -5.22 0.47
C LEU A 85 11.37 -5.83 -0.90
N THR A 86 11.25 -7.14 -0.99
CA THR A 86 10.85 -7.85 -2.21
C THR A 86 9.43 -7.46 -2.63
N LEU A 87 8.49 -7.47 -1.69
CA LEU A 87 7.10 -7.04 -1.94
C LEU A 87 7.02 -5.56 -2.30
N LEU A 88 7.78 -4.71 -1.60
CA LEU A 88 7.81 -3.27 -1.86
C LEU A 88 8.27 -2.97 -3.29
N ARG A 89 9.39 -3.56 -3.73
CA ARG A 89 9.91 -3.41 -5.09
C ARG A 89 8.91 -3.93 -6.14
N ALA A 90 8.36 -5.12 -5.91
CA ALA A 90 7.38 -5.72 -6.82
C ALA A 90 6.12 -4.85 -6.96
N TYR A 91 5.61 -4.27 -5.87
CA TYR A 91 4.39 -3.48 -5.91
C TYR A 91 4.61 -2.07 -6.47
N LEU A 92 5.80 -1.50 -6.32
CA LEU A 92 6.15 -0.24 -6.98
C LEU A 92 6.26 -0.36 -8.50
N THR A 93 6.68 -1.52 -9.01
CA THR A 93 6.81 -1.74 -10.47
C THR A 93 5.55 -2.31 -11.11
N ALA A 94 4.67 -2.96 -10.34
CA ALA A 94 3.48 -3.59 -10.89
C ALA A 94 2.51 -2.56 -11.46
N TYR A 95 2.00 -2.83 -12.66
CA TYR A 95 0.80 -2.22 -13.16
C TYR A 95 -0.34 -3.21 -12.98
N ASP A 96 -1.00 -3.14 -11.84
CA ASP A 96 -2.25 -3.85 -11.56
C ASP A 96 -3.36 -2.81 -11.44
N GLN A 97 -4.54 -3.10 -11.95
CA GLN A 97 -5.69 -2.20 -11.86
C GLN A 97 -6.24 -2.06 -10.43
N ARG A 98 -5.61 -2.75 -9.46
CA ARG A 98 -5.96 -2.63 -8.05
C ARG A 98 -5.07 -1.58 -7.37
N PRO A 99 -5.65 -0.45 -6.94
CA PRO A 99 -4.89 0.63 -6.31
C PRO A 99 -4.27 0.23 -4.96
N ASP A 100 -4.77 -0.84 -4.32
CA ASP A 100 -4.36 -1.25 -2.98
C ASP A 100 -2.86 -1.57 -2.88
N VAL A 101 -2.29 -2.28 -3.86
CA VAL A 101 -0.88 -2.65 -3.84
C VAL A 101 0.06 -1.47 -4.10
N LEU A 102 -0.31 -0.59 -5.03
CA LEU A 102 0.46 0.62 -5.31
C LEU A 102 0.40 1.59 -4.13
N THR A 103 -0.78 1.82 -3.57
CA THR A 103 -0.96 2.70 -2.41
C THR A 103 -0.12 2.23 -1.22
N ALA A 104 -0.12 0.91 -0.95
CA ALA A 104 0.74 0.34 0.10
C ALA A 104 2.23 0.55 -0.18
N ALA A 105 2.68 0.32 -1.43
CA ALA A 105 4.08 0.50 -1.81
C ALA A 105 4.52 1.97 -1.71
N LEU A 106 3.66 2.91 -2.11
CA LEU A 106 3.93 4.35 -2.00
C LEU A 106 4.08 4.81 -0.55
N GLY A 107 3.30 4.24 0.37
CA GLY A 107 3.40 4.54 1.80
C GLY A 107 4.77 4.21 2.40
N PHE A 108 5.52 3.31 1.77
CA PHE A 108 6.83 2.85 2.24
C PHE A 108 7.96 3.07 1.23
N MET A 109 7.72 3.79 0.13
CA MET A 109 8.75 3.95 -0.91
C MET A 109 10.02 4.64 -0.41
N VAL A 110 9.91 5.47 0.64
CA VAL A 110 11.03 6.19 1.26
C VAL A 110 11.98 5.27 2.05
N ASP A 111 11.60 4.02 2.30
CA ASP A 111 12.45 3.00 2.90
C ASP A 111 13.51 2.44 1.92
N LEU A 112 13.39 2.78 0.64
CA LEU A 112 14.40 2.51 -0.39
C LEU A 112 15.35 3.70 -0.53
N PRO A 113 16.57 3.50 -1.08
CA PRO A 113 17.37 4.59 -1.58
C PRO A 113 16.63 5.35 -2.70
N ARG A 114 16.79 6.69 -2.77
CA ARG A 114 16.13 7.55 -3.78
C ARG A 114 16.32 7.05 -5.21
N GLU A 115 17.54 6.69 -5.58
CA GLU A 115 17.86 6.20 -6.93
C GLU A 115 17.16 4.90 -7.25
N GLU A 116 17.04 3.99 -6.28
CA GLU A 116 16.31 2.75 -6.45
C GLU A 116 14.80 2.99 -6.63
N ALA A 117 14.22 3.85 -5.80
CA ALA A 117 12.81 4.23 -5.94
C ALA A 117 12.51 4.85 -7.31
N LEU A 118 13.40 5.73 -7.81
CA LEU A 118 13.30 6.31 -9.15
C LEU A 118 13.35 5.23 -10.23
N ALA A 119 14.31 4.32 -10.19
CA ALA A 119 14.43 3.25 -11.18
C ALA A 119 13.19 2.35 -11.20
N LEU A 120 12.60 2.04 -10.04
CA LEU A 120 11.36 1.25 -9.94
C LEU A 120 10.14 1.99 -10.51
N LEU A 121 10.04 3.29 -10.29
CA LEU A 121 8.97 4.11 -10.85
C LEU A 121 9.11 4.25 -12.38
N GLU A 122 10.32 4.40 -12.91
CA GLU A 122 10.60 4.39 -14.35
C GLU A 122 10.23 3.04 -14.98
N GLU A 123 10.58 1.94 -14.32
CA GLU A 123 10.19 0.59 -14.74
C GLU A 123 8.66 0.43 -14.73
N ARG A 124 7.97 1.04 -13.76
CA ARG A 124 6.51 1.06 -13.74
C ARG A 124 5.94 1.78 -14.98
N VAL A 125 6.47 2.95 -15.33
CA VAL A 125 6.04 3.69 -16.56
C VAL A 125 6.23 2.80 -17.78
N ARG A 126 7.40 2.17 -17.94
CA ARG A 126 7.70 1.28 -19.05
C ARG A 126 6.68 0.12 -19.15
N LYS A 127 6.35 -0.51 -18.03
CA LYS A 127 5.34 -1.59 -17.99
C LYS A 127 3.93 -1.12 -18.36
N ILE A 128 3.56 0.08 -17.94
CA ILE A 128 2.27 0.69 -18.34
C ILE A 128 2.24 0.93 -19.84
N GLU A 129 3.30 1.49 -20.41
CA GLU A 129 3.42 1.79 -21.83
C GLU A 129 3.43 0.51 -22.70
N GLU A 130 4.15 -0.53 -22.28
CA GLU A 130 4.14 -1.84 -22.92
C GLU A 130 2.73 -2.45 -22.94
N TRP A 131 2.04 -2.43 -21.79
CA TRP A 131 0.68 -2.93 -21.68
C TRP A 131 -0.29 -2.11 -22.54
N ARG A 132 -0.17 -0.77 -22.51
CA ARG A 132 -0.94 0.13 -23.37
C ARG A 132 -0.71 -0.19 -24.85
N GLY A 133 0.54 -0.37 -25.25
CA GLY A 133 0.92 -0.76 -26.61
C GLY A 133 0.24 -2.05 -27.05
N ALA A 134 0.25 -3.07 -26.23
CA ALA A 134 -0.42 -4.34 -26.51
C ALA A 134 -1.95 -4.18 -26.72
N VAL A 135 -2.60 -3.29 -25.96
CA VAL A 135 -4.03 -2.99 -26.17
C VAL A 135 -4.25 -2.25 -27.48
N THR A 136 -3.39 -1.28 -27.81
CA THR A 136 -3.54 -0.46 -29.02
C THR A 136 -3.14 -1.17 -30.30
N GLU A 137 -2.56 -2.37 -30.26
CA GLU A 137 -2.42 -3.25 -31.42
C GLU A 137 -3.79 -3.71 -31.97
N TYR A 138 -4.81 -3.76 -31.11
CA TYR A 138 -6.15 -4.24 -31.43
C TYR A 138 -7.24 -3.16 -31.34
N TYR A 139 -6.89 -1.97 -30.82
CA TYR A 139 -7.84 -0.89 -30.57
C TYR A 139 -7.20 0.47 -30.80
N THR A 140 -7.77 1.29 -31.64
CA THR A 140 -7.36 2.67 -31.92
C THR A 140 -8.29 3.63 -31.17
N PRO A 141 -7.84 4.28 -30.08
CA PRO A 141 -8.69 5.14 -29.25
C PRO A 141 -9.38 6.27 -30.03
N GLU A 142 -8.69 6.83 -31.02
CA GLU A 142 -9.17 7.94 -31.87
C GLU A 142 -10.33 7.53 -32.76
N GLU A 143 -10.46 6.25 -33.11
CA GLU A 143 -11.56 5.70 -33.87
C GLU A 143 -12.79 5.34 -33.02
N GLY A 144 -12.62 5.45 -31.69
CA GLY A 144 -13.67 5.10 -30.71
C GLY A 144 -13.98 3.59 -30.69
N PRO A 145 -15.11 3.19 -30.08
CA PRO A 145 -15.48 1.78 -29.96
C PRO A 145 -15.66 1.05 -31.29
N GLY A 146 -15.96 1.76 -32.36
CA GLY A 146 -16.02 1.25 -33.73
C GLY A 146 -16.82 -0.05 -33.86
N GLN A 147 -16.26 -1.04 -34.57
CA GLN A 147 -16.89 -2.34 -34.80
C GLN A 147 -16.89 -3.24 -33.55
N LEU A 148 -16.15 -2.88 -32.48
CA LEU A 148 -16.05 -3.66 -31.24
C LEU A 148 -17.23 -3.42 -30.26
N GLY A 149 -18.10 -2.43 -30.56
CA GLY A 149 -19.25 -2.10 -29.70
C GLY A 149 -18.81 -1.86 -28.24
N HIS A 150 -19.53 -2.44 -27.27
CA HIS A 150 -19.23 -2.28 -25.84
C HIS A 150 -17.86 -2.86 -25.42
N ILE A 151 -17.28 -3.76 -26.17
CA ILE A 151 -15.91 -4.26 -25.92
C ILE A 151 -14.89 -3.15 -26.20
N GLY A 152 -15.14 -2.31 -27.21
CA GLY A 152 -14.33 -1.11 -27.46
C GLY A 152 -14.32 -0.15 -26.29
N GLU A 153 -15.43 0.00 -25.56
CA GLU A 153 -15.49 0.82 -24.34
C GLU A 153 -14.63 0.25 -23.22
N ILE A 154 -14.52 -1.08 -23.10
CA ILE A 154 -13.60 -1.70 -22.12
C ILE A 154 -12.15 -1.37 -22.50
N MET A 155 -11.78 -1.50 -23.76
CA MET A 155 -10.44 -1.17 -24.23
C MET A 155 -10.11 0.31 -24.07
N ASN A 156 -11.08 1.17 -24.39
CA ASN A 156 -10.97 2.62 -24.18
C ASN A 156 -10.71 2.95 -22.69
N PHE A 157 -11.46 2.36 -21.78
CA PHE A 157 -11.24 2.50 -20.35
C PHE A 157 -9.83 2.05 -19.93
N TRP A 158 -9.33 0.93 -20.47
CA TRP A 158 -7.99 0.44 -20.17
C TRP A 158 -6.90 1.39 -20.67
N VAL A 159 -7.02 1.91 -21.88
CA VAL A 159 -6.06 2.88 -22.44
C VAL A 159 -6.04 4.15 -21.61
N HIS A 160 -7.20 4.72 -21.30
CA HIS A 160 -7.28 5.90 -20.44
C HIS A 160 -6.70 5.68 -19.05
N SER A 161 -6.95 4.50 -18.46
CA SER A 161 -6.38 4.14 -17.16
C SER A 161 -4.85 4.04 -17.21
N ALA A 162 -4.30 3.50 -18.32
CA ALA A 162 -2.87 3.43 -18.55
C ALA A 162 -2.26 4.83 -18.71
N ASP A 163 -2.84 5.67 -19.56
CA ASP A 163 -2.37 7.04 -19.82
C ASP A 163 -2.33 7.85 -18.52
N THR A 164 -3.42 7.85 -17.75
CA THR A 164 -3.51 8.54 -16.44
C THR A 164 -2.49 7.98 -15.46
N GLY A 165 -2.33 6.64 -15.42
CA GLY A 165 -1.35 5.99 -14.54
C GLY A 165 0.09 6.35 -14.89
N ALA A 166 0.43 6.41 -16.18
CA ALA A 166 1.75 6.80 -16.64
C ALA A 166 2.04 8.29 -16.36
N GLU A 167 1.09 9.18 -16.65
CA GLU A 167 1.20 10.62 -16.39
C GLU A 167 1.42 10.89 -14.90
N TRP A 168 0.59 10.29 -14.04
CA TRP A 168 0.72 10.43 -12.60
C TRP A 168 2.07 9.93 -12.09
N THR A 169 2.54 8.77 -12.59
CA THR A 169 3.84 8.20 -12.18
C THR A 169 4.99 9.08 -12.61
N ARG A 170 4.96 9.66 -13.83
CA ARG A 170 5.98 10.63 -14.28
C ARG A 170 6.00 11.87 -13.39
N GLY A 171 4.83 12.42 -13.04
CA GLY A 171 4.75 13.54 -12.11
C GLY A 171 5.32 13.21 -10.72
N LEU A 172 5.18 11.96 -10.23
CA LEU A 172 5.84 11.50 -9.01
C LEU A 172 7.36 11.43 -9.19
N ILE A 173 7.85 10.86 -10.30
CA ILE A 173 9.29 10.81 -10.63
C ILE A 173 9.89 12.21 -10.62
N ASP A 174 9.22 13.19 -11.22
CA ASP A 174 9.71 14.58 -11.26
C ASP A 174 9.80 15.20 -9.86
N ARG A 175 8.81 14.93 -8.99
CA ARG A 175 8.86 15.37 -7.59
C ARG A 175 10.01 14.72 -6.82
N VAL A 176 10.22 13.42 -6.98
CA VAL A 176 11.31 12.69 -6.32
C VAL A 176 12.68 13.18 -6.81
N ARG A 177 12.86 13.40 -8.12
CA ARG A 177 14.08 14.01 -8.70
C ARG A 177 14.30 15.45 -8.22
N GLY A 178 13.24 16.20 -8.03
CA GLY A 178 13.27 17.58 -7.50
C GLY A 178 13.57 17.68 -6.00
N GLY A 179 13.88 16.56 -5.33
CA GLY A 179 14.25 16.54 -3.92
C GLY A 179 13.06 16.43 -2.95
N ALA A 180 11.87 16.12 -3.45
CA ALA A 180 10.75 15.83 -2.56
C ALA A 180 11.04 14.56 -1.74
N TYR A 181 10.55 14.56 -0.51
CA TYR A 181 10.65 13.50 0.48
C TYR A 181 12.09 13.21 0.95
N THR A 182 12.24 12.56 2.10
CA THR A 182 13.51 12.08 2.64
C THR A 182 13.56 10.56 2.50
N PHE A 183 14.54 10.05 1.78
CA PHE A 183 14.70 8.62 1.49
C PHE A 183 15.71 7.97 2.41
N ALA A 184 15.77 6.63 2.40
CA ALA A 184 16.74 5.87 3.17
C ALA A 184 18.17 6.36 2.87
N GLY A 185 18.93 6.67 3.94
CA GLY A 185 20.29 7.19 3.85
C GLY A 185 20.41 8.72 3.74
N GLU A 186 19.31 9.47 3.61
CA GLU A 186 19.33 10.94 3.48
C GLU A 186 19.00 11.67 4.81
N GLY A 187 18.50 10.96 5.80
CA GLY A 187 18.08 11.51 7.09
C GLY A 187 16.94 10.69 7.71
N GLU A 188 16.24 11.28 8.67
CA GLU A 188 15.06 10.66 9.26
C GLU A 188 13.85 10.84 8.33
N PRO A 189 13.29 9.76 7.77
CA PRO A 189 12.09 9.82 6.94
C PRO A 189 10.87 10.21 7.80
N PHE A 190 9.86 10.78 7.15
CA PHE A 190 8.56 10.96 7.79
C PHE A 190 7.97 9.60 8.15
N VAL A 191 7.70 9.38 9.43
CA VAL A 191 7.08 8.17 9.95
C VAL A 191 5.61 8.47 10.25
N GLY A 192 4.71 7.91 9.43
CA GLY A 192 3.26 8.11 9.57
C GLY A 192 2.63 7.22 10.62
N VAL A 193 3.20 7.17 11.84
CA VAL A 193 2.63 6.44 12.98
C VAL A 193 2.05 7.43 14.00
N LEU A 194 0.95 7.03 14.65
CA LEU A 194 0.43 7.77 15.78
C LEU A 194 1.29 7.52 17.01
N ALA A 195 1.71 8.58 17.68
CA ALA A 195 2.32 8.45 19.01
C ALA A 195 1.31 7.88 20.01
N GLU A 196 1.81 7.23 21.05
CA GLU A 196 0.93 6.64 22.08
C GLU A 196 0.09 7.75 22.75
N GLY A 197 -1.23 7.67 22.59
CA GLY A 197 -2.18 8.66 23.12
C GLY A 197 -2.57 9.78 22.14
N GLU A 198 -2.02 9.82 20.92
CA GLU A 198 -2.51 10.73 19.88
C GLU A 198 -3.83 10.26 19.27
N GLU A 199 -4.75 11.20 19.11
CA GLU A 199 -6.01 10.94 18.38
C GLU A 199 -5.77 10.95 16.86
N ASN A 200 -6.42 10.03 16.15
CA ASN A 200 -6.37 9.99 14.69
C ASN A 200 -6.96 11.28 14.11
N PRO A 201 -6.17 12.15 13.45
CA PRO A 201 -6.66 13.41 12.89
C PRO A 201 -7.71 13.22 11.80
N PHE A 202 -7.81 12.02 11.21
CA PHE A 202 -8.81 11.66 10.21
C PHE A 202 -10.08 11.01 10.80
N ALA A 203 -10.09 10.66 12.10
CA ALA A 203 -11.27 10.11 12.75
C ALA A 203 -12.45 11.09 12.82
N ALA A 204 -12.17 12.39 12.87
CA ALA A 204 -13.18 13.46 13.01
C ALA A 204 -13.71 14.00 11.66
N GLY A 205 -13.18 13.57 10.52
CA GLY A 205 -13.39 14.22 9.22
C GLY A 205 -14.24 13.47 8.21
N ARG A 206 -14.93 12.41 8.60
CA ARG A 206 -15.80 11.72 7.64
C ARG A 206 -17.10 12.54 7.47
N PRO A 207 -17.39 13.10 6.26
CA PRO A 207 -18.72 13.63 6.01
C PRO A 207 -19.73 12.50 6.23
N PRO A 208 -20.87 12.74 6.88
CA PRO A 208 -21.89 11.73 7.07
C PRO A 208 -22.29 11.23 5.68
N HIS A 209 -22.08 9.95 5.41
CA HIS A 209 -22.69 9.32 4.25
C HIS A 209 -24.17 9.63 4.33
N GLY A 210 -24.68 10.38 3.34
CA GLY A 210 -26.07 10.73 3.25
C GLY A 210 -26.91 9.48 3.41
N GLY A 211 -27.53 9.35 4.56
CA GLY A 211 -28.57 8.36 4.78
C GLY A 211 -29.64 8.61 3.73
N GLY A 212 -29.76 7.67 2.79
CA GLY A 212 -30.92 7.61 1.92
C GLY A 212 -32.13 7.57 2.80
N GLY A 213 -32.85 8.71 2.84
CA GLY A 213 -34.11 8.80 3.53
C GLY A 213 -35.09 7.83 2.90
N ASP A 214 -35.59 6.91 3.68
CA ASP A 214 -36.89 6.31 3.44
C ASP A 214 -37.92 7.43 3.28
N ALA A 215 -38.48 7.52 2.09
CA ALA A 215 -39.67 8.28 1.87
C ALA A 215 -40.63 7.46 0.98
N HIS A 216 -41.63 6.92 1.66
CA HIS A 216 -42.96 6.50 1.19
C HIS A 216 -43.11 5.75 -0.13
#